data_9bda7c123533bd93e594413f3c5a4cfd
#
_entry.id   9bda7c123533bd93e594413f3c5a4cfd
#
_cell.length_a   1.000
_cell.length_b   1.000
_cell.length_c   1.000
_cell.angle_alpha   90.00
_cell.angle_beta   90.00
_cell.angle_gamma   90.00
#
_symmetry.space_group_name_H-M   'P 1'
#
loop_
_entity.id
_entity.type
_entity.pdbx_description
1 polymer ?
#
loop_
_entity_poly.entity_id
_entity_poly.type
_entity_poly.pdbx_seq_one_letter_code
_entity_poly.pdbx_strand_id
1 'polypeptide(L)'
;MNLTVNGKDVFAATGGREFDKKLPAVVLIHGAGFDQSAWALHSRWFAHHGFAVLVPDLPGHGRSQGPALKSIAEMADWIVALLEAAGASRAHLIGHSMGSLIALETSARHPANVSALGLIGTAAIMTVGPDLLKAAEANDHDAIDMVSIWGLGFDAEIGGSLAPGMWMHGSAQRVLRHCAPGVLFSDLSACNSYQDALAAAAKVTVPTTLILGEKDMMTPAKAGKALAAAIPHARTVVLRGAGHMMMSERPDELLAALAS
;
A
#
# COMPACT_ATOMS: atom_id res chain seq x y z
N MET A 1 10.13 -6.62 13.43
CA MET A 1 10.87 -7.89 13.45
C MET A 1 11.76 -7.99 12.24
N ASN A 2 12.81 -8.78 12.32
CA ASN A 2 13.65 -9.11 11.16
C ASN A 2 13.33 -10.54 10.73
N LEU A 3 13.24 -10.74 9.43
CA LEU A 3 12.94 -12.01 8.76
C LEU A 3 13.97 -12.26 7.66
N THR A 4 14.10 -13.51 7.23
CA THR A 4 14.81 -13.85 6.00
C THR A 4 13.79 -14.34 4.99
N VAL A 5 13.61 -13.61 3.89
CA VAL A 5 12.69 -13.95 2.81
C VAL A 5 13.51 -14.14 1.52
N ASN A 6 13.41 -15.31 0.90
CA ASN A 6 14.17 -15.65 -0.29
C ASN A 6 15.69 -15.39 -0.14
N GLY A 7 16.24 -15.66 1.05
CA GLY A 7 17.67 -15.47 1.36
C GLY A 7 18.11 -14.02 1.56
N LYS A 8 17.18 -13.07 1.71
CA LYS A 8 17.45 -11.63 1.96
C LYS A 8 16.90 -11.23 3.32
N ASP A 9 17.60 -10.30 3.97
CA ASP A 9 17.15 -9.71 5.22
C ASP A 9 16.01 -8.74 4.96
N VAL A 10 14.91 -8.91 5.68
CA VAL A 10 13.68 -8.15 5.55
C VAL A 10 13.28 -7.61 6.91
N PHE A 11 12.90 -6.35 6.93
CA PHE A 11 12.28 -5.72 8.09
C PHE A 11 10.76 -5.63 7.93
N ALA A 12 10.04 -5.99 9.00
CA ALA A 12 8.60 -5.73 9.11
C ALA A 12 8.29 -5.14 10.50
N ALA A 13 7.58 -4.01 10.53
CA ALA A 13 7.01 -3.49 11.76
C ALA A 13 5.82 -4.37 12.19
N THR A 14 5.57 -4.43 13.50
CA THR A 14 4.55 -5.33 14.09
C THR A 14 3.52 -4.57 14.93
N GLY A 15 3.39 -3.25 14.72
CA GLY A 15 2.47 -2.42 15.47
C GLY A 15 2.80 -2.27 16.97
N GLY A 16 4.05 -2.54 17.35
CA GLY A 16 4.52 -2.42 18.74
C GLY A 16 4.22 -3.62 19.62
N ARG A 17 3.77 -4.75 19.04
CA ARG A 17 3.60 -6.04 19.73
C ARG A 17 4.39 -7.13 19.01
N GLU A 18 4.78 -8.16 19.74
CA GLU A 18 5.37 -9.35 19.13
C GLU A 18 4.36 -10.02 18.18
N PHE A 19 4.86 -10.54 17.05
CA PHE A 19 4.03 -11.25 16.08
C PHE A 19 3.66 -12.63 16.66
N ASP A 20 2.39 -12.80 17.04
CA ASP A 20 1.86 -14.08 17.50
C ASP A 20 1.13 -14.81 16.36
N LYS A 21 1.77 -15.84 15.79
CA LYS A 21 1.21 -16.66 14.70
C LYS A 21 -0.10 -17.39 15.02
N LYS A 22 -0.55 -17.37 16.28
CA LYS A 22 -1.85 -17.93 16.68
C LYS A 22 -3.00 -16.95 16.41
N LEU A 23 -2.71 -15.66 16.25
CA LEU A 23 -3.70 -14.64 15.95
C LEU A 23 -3.92 -14.53 14.43
N PRO A 24 -5.10 -14.04 14.00
CA PRO A 24 -5.33 -13.70 12.60
C PRO A 24 -4.27 -12.71 12.12
N ALA A 25 -3.61 -13.02 11.00
CA ALA A 25 -2.58 -12.15 10.45
C ALA A 25 -3.17 -11.03 9.60
N VAL A 26 -2.56 -9.82 9.71
CA VAL A 26 -2.80 -8.67 8.84
C VAL A 26 -1.47 -8.22 8.24
N VAL A 27 -1.43 -8.03 6.93
CA VAL A 27 -0.28 -7.44 6.23
C VAL A 27 -0.68 -6.08 5.67
N LEU A 28 0.05 -5.02 6.05
CA LEU A 28 -0.16 -3.66 5.56
C LEU A 28 0.94 -3.32 4.56
N ILE A 29 0.56 -3.14 3.28
CA ILE A 29 1.48 -3.02 2.15
C ILE A 29 1.52 -1.56 1.69
N HIS A 30 2.72 -0.95 1.70
CA HIS A 30 2.91 0.45 1.32
C HIS A 30 2.84 0.68 -0.20
N GLY A 31 2.71 1.95 -0.61
CA GLY A 31 2.75 2.41 -1.99
C GLY A 31 4.18 2.63 -2.52
N ALA A 32 4.26 3.03 -3.79
CA ALA A 32 5.52 3.26 -4.51
C ALA A 32 6.45 4.26 -3.79
N GLY A 33 7.71 3.88 -3.59
CA GLY A 33 8.75 4.69 -2.94
C GLY A 33 8.59 4.90 -1.44
N PHE A 34 7.52 4.38 -0.81
CA PHE A 34 7.30 4.47 0.63
C PHE A 34 7.94 3.29 1.39
N ASP A 35 7.71 3.25 2.68
CA ASP A 35 8.13 2.18 3.59
C ASP A 35 7.03 1.89 4.62
N GLN A 36 7.32 1.02 5.58
CA GLN A 36 6.39 0.63 6.64
C GLN A 36 5.82 1.81 7.46
N SER A 37 6.51 2.96 7.50
CA SER A 37 6.07 4.13 8.27
C SER A 37 4.77 4.74 7.77
N ALA A 38 4.39 4.50 6.51
CA ALA A 38 3.10 4.91 5.95
C ALA A 38 1.91 4.36 6.75
N TRP A 39 2.09 3.26 7.47
CA TRP A 39 1.06 2.57 8.24
C TRP A 39 1.19 2.77 9.76
N ALA A 40 2.03 3.69 10.23
CA ALA A 40 2.34 3.87 11.65
C ALA A 40 1.09 4.07 12.52
N LEU A 41 0.09 4.83 12.02
CA LEU A 41 -1.14 5.11 12.75
C LEU A 41 -2.10 3.90 12.82
N HIS A 42 -2.03 2.99 11.85
CA HIS A 42 -2.97 1.87 11.71
C HIS A 42 -2.43 0.57 12.31
N SER A 43 -1.14 0.30 12.09
CA SER A 43 -0.51 -0.95 12.53
C SER A 43 -0.65 -1.20 14.02
N ARG A 44 -0.54 -0.13 14.83
CA ARG A 44 -0.70 -0.20 16.29
C ARG A 44 -2.13 -0.60 16.68
N TRP A 45 -3.13 -0.05 16.00
CA TRP A 45 -4.51 -0.40 16.27
C TRP A 45 -4.76 -1.89 16.05
N PHE A 46 -4.40 -2.42 14.88
CA PHE A 46 -4.58 -3.85 14.59
C PHE A 46 -3.85 -4.73 15.60
N ALA A 47 -2.60 -4.40 15.96
CA ALA A 47 -1.81 -5.16 16.93
C ALA A 47 -2.45 -5.20 18.34
N HIS A 48 -3.20 -4.16 18.72
CA HIS A 48 -3.89 -4.08 20.01
C HIS A 48 -5.35 -4.56 19.96
N HIS A 49 -5.85 -4.95 18.77
CA HIS A 49 -7.22 -5.46 18.58
C HIS A 49 -7.25 -6.93 18.11
N GLY A 50 -6.25 -7.71 18.53
CA GLY A 50 -6.27 -9.17 18.36
C GLY A 50 -5.72 -9.68 17.03
N PHE A 51 -4.90 -8.87 16.33
CA PHE A 51 -4.24 -9.30 15.10
C PHE A 51 -2.73 -9.45 15.26
N ALA A 52 -2.16 -10.42 14.56
CA ALA A 52 -0.73 -10.49 14.30
C ALA A 52 -0.42 -9.61 13.09
N VAL A 53 0.37 -8.54 13.28
CA VAL A 53 0.57 -7.51 12.27
C VAL A 53 1.94 -7.62 11.63
N LEU A 54 1.98 -7.55 10.30
CA LEU A 54 3.19 -7.37 9.50
C LEU A 54 3.04 -6.11 8.64
N VAL A 55 3.97 -5.19 8.79
CA VAL A 55 4.11 -4.04 7.90
C VAL A 55 5.51 -4.11 7.30
N PRO A 56 5.69 -4.83 6.20
CA PRO A 56 7.00 -4.99 5.61
C PRO A 56 7.49 -3.70 4.95
N ASP A 57 8.79 -3.47 5.03
CA ASP A 57 9.48 -2.75 3.97
C ASP A 57 9.64 -3.74 2.81
N LEU A 58 9.11 -3.42 1.62
CA LEU A 58 9.26 -4.25 0.44
C LEU A 58 10.75 -4.37 0.04
N PRO A 59 11.16 -5.37 -0.76
CA PRO A 59 12.55 -5.49 -1.21
C PRO A 59 13.10 -4.19 -1.79
N GLY A 60 14.24 -3.74 -1.28
CA GLY A 60 14.88 -2.49 -1.69
C GLY A 60 14.35 -1.23 -1.00
N HIS A 61 13.33 -1.33 -0.14
CA HIS A 61 12.76 -0.22 0.60
C HIS A 61 13.21 -0.23 2.06
N GLY A 62 13.22 0.97 2.66
CA GLY A 62 13.46 1.16 4.08
C GLY A 62 14.67 0.39 4.59
N ARG A 63 14.44 -0.62 5.42
CA ARG A 63 15.45 -1.49 6.05
C ARG A 63 15.57 -2.87 5.41
N SER A 64 14.77 -3.17 4.39
CA SER A 64 14.81 -4.45 3.68
C SER A 64 15.87 -4.47 2.59
N GLN A 65 16.62 -5.56 2.49
CA GLN A 65 17.60 -5.74 1.42
C GLN A 65 16.92 -5.76 0.05
N GLY A 66 17.62 -5.16 -0.95
CA GLY A 66 17.18 -5.14 -2.34
C GLY A 66 17.71 -6.28 -3.18
N PRO A 67 17.56 -6.16 -4.48
CA PRO A 67 16.99 -5.02 -5.21
C PRO A 67 15.47 -4.92 -5.09
N ALA A 68 14.88 -3.78 -5.49
CA ALA A 68 13.44 -3.65 -5.68
C ALA A 68 12.94 -4.63 -6.74
N LEU A 69 11.74 -5.16 -6.53
CA LEU A 69 11.09 -6.06 -7.48
C LEU A 69 10.51 -5.26 -8.67
N LYS A 70 10.46 -5.87 -9.83
CA LYS A 70 10.19 -5.15 -11.09
C LYS A 70 8.75 -5.27 -11.58
N SER A 71 7.93 -6.10 -10.95
CA SER A 71 6.54 -6.31 -11.35
C SER A 71 5.62 -6.55 -10.15
N ILE A 72 4.35 -6.21 -10.30
CA ILE A 72 3.31 -6.48 -9.30
C ILE A 72 3.20 -8.00 -9.04
N ALA A 73 3.37 -8.83 -10.07
CA ALA A 73 3.34 -10.29 -9.93
C ALA A 73 4.49 -10.82 -9.04
N GLU A 74 5.74 -10.34 -9.24
CA GLU A 74 6.85 -10.71 -8.37
C GLU A 74 6.63 -10.25 -6.93
N MET A 75 6.08 -9.05 -6.73
CA MET A 75 5.75 -8.53 -5.42
C MET A 75 4.64 -9.36 -4.74
N ALA A 76 3.65 -9.81 -5.50
CA ALA A 76 2.59 -10.69 -5.01
C ALA A 76 3.13 -12.06 -4.54
N ASP A 77 4.00 -12.68 -5.33
CA ASP A 77 4.67 -13.94 -4.96
C ASP A 77 5.56 -13.73 -3.71
N TRP A 78 6.21 -12.57 -3.62
CA TRP A 78 7.03 -12.23 -2.46
C TRP A 78 6.21 -12.06 -1.17
N ILE A 79 4.97 -11.53 -1.23
CA ILE A 79 4.07 -11.46 -0.05
C ILE A 79 3.78 -12.86 0.50
N VAL A 80 3.62 -13.86 -0.35
CA VAL A 80 3.43 -15.25 0.10
C VAL A 80 4.69 -15.77 0.80
N ALA A 81 5.87 -15.54 0.23
CA ALA A 81 7.14 -15.91 0.86
C ALA A 81 7.36 -15.17 2.21
N LEU A 82 6.90 -13.92 2.34
CA LEU A 82 6.92 -13.19 3.62
C LEU A 82 6.02 -13.88 4.66
N LEU A 83 4.80 -14.27 4.28
CA LEU A 83 3.89 -14.98 5.17
C LEU A 83 4.50 -16.30 5.65
N GLU A 84 5.08 -17.08 4.75
CA GLU A 84 5.76 -18.34 5.08
C GLU A 84 6.92 -18.12 6.07
N ALA A 85 7.78 -17.11 5.80
CA ALA A 85 8.90 -16.76 6.68
C ALA A 85 8.43 -16.29 8.07
N ALA A 86 7.26 -15.66 8.17
CA ALA A 86 6.65 -15.25 9.43
C ALA A 86 5.91 -16.41 10.15
N GLY A 87 5.71 -17.54 9.48
CA GLY A 87 4.95 -18.67 9.98
C GLY A 87 3.43 -18.45 9.96
N ALA A 88 2.95 -17.57 9.07
CA ALA A 88 1.53 -17.34 8.82
C ALA A 88 1.12 -18.00 7.50
N SER A 89 0.04 -18.77 7.49
CA SER A 89 -0.46 -19.42 6.27
C SER A 89 -1.42 -18.55 5.48
N ARG A 90 -2.08 -17.57 6.14
CA ARG A 90 -3.14 -16.76 5.56
C ARG A 90 -3.22 -15.41 6.26
N ALA A 91 -3.51 -14.34 5.52
CA ALA A 91 -3.63 -12.99 6.10
C ALA A 91 -4.72 -12.15 5.43
N HIS A 92 -5.23 -11.15 6.16
CA HIS A 92 -5.93 -10.00 5.59
C HIS A 92 -4.86 -9.09 4.97
N LEU A 93 -4.89 -8.90 3.66
CA LEU A 93 -3.97 -8.02 2.95
C LEU A 93 -4.62 -6.64 2.78
N ILE A 94 -3.96 -5.62 3.28
CA ILE A 94 -4.38 -4.23 3.16
C ILE A 94 -3.27 -3.48 2.44
N GLY A 95 -3.56 -2.98 1.24
CA GLY A 95 -2.58 -2.31 0.42
C GLY A 95 -3.01 -0.91 0.02
N HIS A 96 -2.05 0.01 -0.03
CA HIS A 96 -2.24 1.37 -0.53
C HIS A 96 -1.54 1.55 -1.87
N SER A 97 -2.23 2.16 -2.85
CA SER A 97 -1.67 2.49 -4.16
C SER A 97 -1.04 1.24 -4.83
N MET A 98 0.25 1.23 -5.13
CA MET A 98 0.97 0.03 -5.58
C MET A 98 0.69 -1.18 -4.68
N GLY A 99 0.69 -0.99 -3.36
CA GLY A 99 0.36 -2.05 -2.40
C GLY A 99 -1.03 -2.65 -2.59
N SER A 100 -2.00 -1.87 -3.10
CA SER A 100 -3.35 -2.35 -3.42
C SER A 100 -3.35 -3.30 -4.62
N LEU A 101 -2.54 -3.01 -5.64
CA LEU A 101 -2.34 -3.91 -6.78
C LEU A 101 -1.64 -5.20 -6.35
N ILE A 102 -0.64 -5.09 -5.48
CA ILE A 102 0.06 -6.26 -4.91
C ILE A 102 -0.93 -7.14 -4.14
N ALA A 103 -1.74 -6.57 -3.26
CA ALA A 103 -2.74 -7.30 -2.50
C ALA A 103 -3.77 -7.99 -3.41
N LEU A 104 -4.26 -7.29 -4.43
CA LEU A 104 -5.20 -7.81 -5.42
C LEU A 104 -4.59 -8.99 -6.20
N GLU A 105 -3.38 -8.81 -6.74
CA GLU A 105 -2.67 -9.84 -7.50
C GLU A 105 -2.34 -11.06 -6.63
N THR A 106 -1.94 -10.83 -5.37
CA THR A 106 -1.74 -11.93 -4.41
C THR A 106 -3.01 -12.75 -4.23
N SER A 107 -4.17 -12.10 -4.08
CA SER A 107 -5.44 -12.81 -3.94
C SER A 107 -5.82 -13.59 -5.19
N ALA A 108 -5.51 -13.08 -6.37
CA ALA A 108 -5.82 -13.75 -7.65
C ALA A 108 -4.92 -14.97 -7.92
N ARG A 109 -3.63 -14.89 -7.53
CA ARG A 109 -2.63 -15.94 -7.77
C ARG A 109 -2.56 -16.96 -6.63
N HIS A 110 -2.76 -16.50 -5.40
CA HIS A 110 -2.59 -17.28 -4.18
C HIS A 110 -3.82 -17.17 -3.24
N PRO A 111 -5.03 -17.55 -3.70
CA PRO A 111 -6.26 -17.32 -2.95
C PRO A 111 -6.28 -18.02 -1.57
N ALA A 112 -5.55 -19.11 -1.42
CA ALA A 112 -5.43 -19.82 -0.14
C ALA A 112 -4.72 -19.01 0.95
N ASN A 113 -3.86 -18.07 0.55
CA ASN A 113 -3.08 -17.23 1.47
C ASN A 113 -3.76 -15.91 1.86
N VAL A 114 -4.94 -15.62 1.30
CA VAL A 114 -5.64 -14.35 1.55
C VAL A 114 -6.98 -14.59 2.21
N SER A 115 -7.24 -13.93 3.35
CA SER A 115 -8.49 -14.04 4.10
C SER A 115 -9.47 -12.92 3.81
N ALA A 116 -8.98 -11.72 3.53
CA ALA A 116 -9.75 -10.53 3.19
C ALA A 116 -8.85 -9.54 2.45
N LEU A 117 -9.43 -8.55 1.78
CA LEU A 117 -8.73 -7.47 1.08
C LEU A 117 -9.18 -6.09 1.55
N GLY A 118 -8.22 -5.20 1.79
CA GLY A 118 -8.39 -3.75 1.86
C GLY A 118 -7.61 -3.09 0.74
N LEU A 119 -8.30 -2.52 -0.25
CA LEU A 119 -7.68 -1.87 -1.41
C LEU A 119 -7.87 -0.36 -1.32
N ILE A 120 -6.79 0.36 -1.02
CA ILE A 120 -6.83 1.80 -0.71
C ILE A 120 -6.13 2.57 -1.82
N GLY A 121 -6.77 3.63 -2.35
CA GLY A 121 -6.21 4.42 -3.44
C GLY A 121 -5.86 3.55 -4.64
N THR A 122 -6.85 2.83 -5.14
CA THR A 122 -6.68 1.79 -6.17
C THR A 122 -7.40 2.16 -7.48
N ALA A 123 -6.93 1.60 -8.58
CA ALA A 123 -7.56 1.70 -9.89
C ALA A 123 -7.28 0.46 -10.73
N ALA A 124 -8.14 0.20 -11.73
CA ALA A 124 -7.92 -0.91 -12.67
C ALA A 124 -6.66 -0.71 -13.54
N ILE A 125 -6.33 0.52 -13.84
CA ILE A 125 -5.12 0.92 -14.57
C ILE A 125 -4.52 2.11 -13.81
N MET A 126 -3.26 1.99 -13.40
CA MET A 126 -2.51 3.06 -12.73
C MET A 126 -1.48 3.63 -13.71
N THR A 127 -1.96 4.42 -14.67
CA THR A 127 -1.07 5.11 -15.59
C THR A 127 -0.24 6.15 -14.88
N VAL A 128 1.07 6.08 -15.02
CA VAL A 128 2.02 7.06 -14.50
C VAL A 128 2.40 8.04 -15.60
N GLY A 129 2.28 9.34 -15.31
CA GLY A 129 2.62 10.39 -16.28
C GLY A 129 4.09 10.30 -16.73
N PRO A 130 4.37 10.58 -18.02
CA PRO A 130 5.72 10.45 -18.58
C PRO A 130 6.75 11.34 -17.87
N ASP A 131 6.37 12.52 -17.43
CA ASP A 131 7.27 13.45 -16.74
C ASP A 131 7.68 12.90 -15.37
N LEU A 132 6.74 12.29 -14.62
CA LEU A 132 7.04 11.64 -13.35
C LEU A 132 7.95 10.43 -13.55
N LEU A 133 7.68 9.58 -14.55
CA LEU A 133 8.57 8.43 -14.86
C LEU A 133 9.97 8.89 -15.21
N LYS A 134 10.11 9.92 -16.05
CA LYS A 134 11.40 10.47 -16.45
C LYS A 134 12.18 11.06 -15.27
N ALA A 135 11.51 11.84 -14.41
CA ALA A 135 12.13 12.39 -13.20
C ALA A 135 12.56 11.29 -12.23
N ALA A 136 11.72 10.27 -12.03
CA ALA A 136 12.04 9.12 -11.19
C ALA A 136 13.21 8.29 -11.73
N GLU A 137 13.29 8.07 -13.04
CA GLU A 137 14.41 7.38 -13.71
C GLU A 137 15.73 8.13 -13.51
N ALA A 138 15.69 9.47 -13.61
CA ALA A 138 16.83 10.33 -13.36
C ALA A 138 17.19 10.45 -11.86
N ASN A 139 16.37 9.92 -10.95
CA ASN A 139 16.42 10.18 -9.50
C ASN A 139 16.37 11.68 -9.19
N ASP A 140 15.62 12.44 -9.96
CA ASP A 140 15.44 13.88 -9.79
C ASP A 140 14.50 14.16 -8.61
N HIS A 141 14.80 15.23 -7.87
CA HIS A 141 13.97 15.68 -6.77
C HIS A 141 12.53 16.04 -7.20
N ASP A 142 12.35 16.46 -8.44
CA ASP A 142 11.04 16.76 -9.01
C ASP A 142 10.06 15.58 -8.91
N ALA A 143 10.55 14.34 -9.00
CA ALA A 143 9.71 13.16 -8.80
C ALA A 143 9.14 13.08 -7.38
N ILE A 144 9.95 13.46 -6.38
CA ILE A 144 9.52 13.49 -4.97
C ILE A 144 8.46 14.58 -4.76
N ASP A 145 8.68 15.75 -5.34
CA ASP A 145 7.74 16.88 -5.25
C ASP A 145 6.41 16.54 -5.92
N MET A 146 6.43 15.97 -7.13
CA MET A 146 5.23 15.53 -7.84
C MET A 146 4.43 14.51 -7.01
N VAL A 147 5.07 13.46 -6.48
CA VAL A 147 4.39 12.46 -5.66
C VAL A 147 3.84 13.06 -4.37
N SER A 148 4.57 13.97 -3.72
CA SER A 148 4.17 14.58 -2.46
C SER A 148 3.00 15.55 -2.63
N ILE A 149 2.99 16.35 -3.72
CA ILE A 149 1.94 17.32 -4.02
C ILE A 149 0.67 16.60 -4.51
N TRP A 150 0.81 15.74 -5.51
CA TRP A 150 -0.36 15.05 -6.07
C TRP A 150 -0.95 13.97 -5.15
N GLY A 151 -0.14 13.51 -4.17
CA GLY A 151 -0.57 12.53 -3.18
C GLY A 151 -1.48 13.09 -2.10
N LEU A 152 -1.53 14.41 -1.91
CA LEU A 152 -2.33 15.05 -0.85
C LEU A 152 -3.55 15.78 -1.42
N GLY A 153 -4.64 15.77 -0.69
CA GLY A 153 -5.75 16.70 -0.93
C GLY A 153 -5.33 18.11 -0.57
N PHE A 154 -5.90 19.13 -1.24
CA PHE A 154 -5.49 20.53 -1.10
C PHE A 154 -5.44 21.01 0.37
N ASP A 155 -6.46 20.66 1.17
CA ASP A 155 -6.49 21.07 2.59
C ASP A 155 -5.33 20.45 3.40
N ALA A 156 -4.98 19.21 3.08
CA ALA A 156 -3.87 18.52 3.71
C ALA A 156 -2.50 19.08 3.31
N GLU A 157 -2.37 19.51 2.06
CA GLU A 157 -1.16 20.14 1.53
C GLU A 157 -0.84 21.45 2.24
N ILE A 158 -1.86 22.29 2.50
CA ILE A 158 -1.71 23.59 3.16
C ILE A 158 -1.75 23.54 4.70
N GLY A 159 -1.67 22.35 5.30
CA GLY A 159 -1.56 22.17 6.76
C GLY A 159 -2.86 21.79 7.48
N GLY A 160 -3.92 21.42 6.74
CA GLY A 160 -5.20 20.96 7.30
C GLY A 160 -5.17 19.52 7.86
N SER A 161 -4.10 19.14 8.58
CA SER A 161 -4.01 17.81 9.20
C SER A 161 -5.01 17.65 10.35
N LEU A 162 -5.77 16.56 10.34
CA LEU A 162 -6.61 16.16 11.47
C LEU A 162 -5.82 15.50 12.59
N ALA A 163 -4.61 14.98 12.30
CA ALA A 163 -3.69 14.44 13.29
C ALA A 163 -2.78 15.56 13.81
N PRO A 164 -2.93 16.02 15.08
CA PRO A 164 -2.12 17.11 15.63
C PRO A 164 -0.62 16.85 15.54
N GLY A 165 0.14 17.86 15.13
CA GLY A 165 1.60 17.79 15.05
C GLY A 165 2.15 17.03 13.83
N MET A 166 1.31 16.54 12.93
CA MET A 166 1.74 15.88 11.70
C MET A 166 1.86 16.88 10.55
N TRP A 167 3.06 17.00 9.99
CA TRP A 167 3.29 17.70 8.72
C TRP A 167 3.30 16.67 7.58
N MET A 168 2.14 16.43 6.97
CA MET A 168 1.94 15.35 5.99
C MET A 168 2.83 15.48 4.77
N HIS A 169 2.92 16.67 4.18
CA HIS A 169 3.77 16.93 3.02
C HIS A 169 5.24 16.63 3.31
N GLY A 170 5.79 17.22 4.39
CA GLY A 170 7.19 16.96 4.78
C GLY A 170 7.46 15.53 5.20
N SER A 171 6.47 14.85 5.78
CA SER A 171 6.58 13.42 6.11
C SER A 171 6.69 12.57 4.85
N ALA A 172 5.86 12.81 3.84
CA ALA A 172 5.94 12.13 2.54
C ALA A 172 7.30 12.37 1.86
N GLN A 173 7.72 13.64 1.75
CA GLN A 173 9.03 13.99 1.20
C GLN A 173 10.19 13.31 1.96
N ARG A 174 10.10 13.25 3.29
CA ARG A 174 11.13 12.62 4.11
C ARG A 174 11.33 11.15 3.76
N VAL A 175 10.23 10.40 3.64
CA VAL A 175 10.28 8.97 3.29
C VAL A 175 10.83 8.79 1.87
N LEU A 176 10.29 9.51 0.90
CA LEU A 176 10.72 9.43 -0.51
C LEU A 176 12.19 9.79 -0.70
N ARG A 177 12.74 10.77 0.03
CA ARG A 177 14.17 11.13 0.00
C ARG A 177 15.09 10.05 0.57
N HIS A 178 14.57 9.15 1.41
CA HIS A 178 15.33 8.02 1.96
C HIS A 178 15.17 6.75 1.14
N CYS A 179 14.28 6.77 0.15
CA CYS A 179 14.15 5.70 -0.82
C CYS A 179 15.47 5.56 -1.61
N ALA A 180 15.97 4.34 -1.76
CA ALA A 180 17.22 4.10 -2.49
C ALA A 180 17.08 4.52 -3.97
N PRO A 181 18.16 5.01 -4.61
CA PRO A 181 18.12 5.40 -6.02
C PRO A 181 17.57 4.29 -6.91
N GLY A 182 16.68 4.65 -7.84
CA GLY A 182 16.04 3.74 -8.79
C GLY A 182 14.84 2.96 -8.25
N VAL A 183 14.62 2.93 -6.92
CA VAL A 183 13.48 2.19 -6.34
C VAL A 183 12.15 2.83 -6.73
N LEU A 184 12.00 4.15 -6.58
CA LEU A 184 10.78 4.85 -6.98
C LEU A 184 10.45 4.63 -8.47
N PHE A 185 11.46 4.69 -9.35
CA PHE A 185 11.28 4.40 -10.78
C PHE A 185 10.83 2.95 -11.03
N SER A 186 11.45 1.99 -10.33
CA SER A 186 11.07 0.57 -10.44
C SER A 186 9.59 0.36 -10.06
N ASP A 187 9.15 0.95 -8.98
CA ASP A 187 7.80 0.84 -8.46
C ASP A 187 6.76 1.48 -9.40
N LEU A 188 7.03 2.72 -9.81
CA LEU A 188 6.15 3.44 -10.75
C LEU A 188 6.05 2.71 -12.10
N SER A 189 7.15 2.15 -12.57
CA SER A 189 7.19 1.34 -13.80
C SER A 189 6.39 0.05 -13.64
N ALA A 190 6.47 -0.62 -12.48
CA ALA A 190 5.68 -1.80 -12.19
C ALA A 190 4.17 -1.50 -12.17
N CYS A 191 3.77 -0.37 -11.57
CA CYS A 191 2.37 0.09 -11.60
C CYS A 191 1.90 0.40 -13.02
N ASN A 192 2.70 1.16 -13.77
CA ASN A 192 2.36 1.60 -15.13
C ASN A 192 2.23 0.43 -16.13
N SER A 193 3.03 -0.62 -15.95
CA SER A 193 3.02 -1.80 -16.80
C SER A 193 1.97 -2.84 -16.43
N TYR A 194 1.38 -2.75 -15.23
CA TYR A 194 0.40 -3.73 -14.76
C TYR A 194 -0.99 -3.49 -15.39
N GLN A 195 -1.44 -4.42 -16.24
CA GLN A 195 -2.70 -4.32 -16.98
C GLN A 195 -3.74 -5.35 -16.55
N ASP A 196 -3.40 -6.24 -15.60
CA ASP A 196 -4.21 -7.42 -15.28
C ASP A 196 -5.20 -7.21 -14.12
N ALA A 197 -5.33 -5.97 -13.58
CA ALA A 197 -6.14 -5.72 -12.39
C ALA A 197 -7.61 -6.17 -12.52
N LEU A 198 -8.24 -5.99 -13.69
CA LEU A 198 -9.63 -6.47 -13.90
C LEU A 198 -9.71 -7.99 -13.95
N ALA A 199 -8.73 -8.64 -14.58
CA ALA A 199 -8.65 -10.10 -14.62
C ALA A 199 -8.37 -10.70 -13.23
N ALA A 200 -7.54 -10.02 -12.43
CA ALA A 200 -7.28 -10.38 -11.04
C ALA A 200 -8.54 -10.17 -10.17
N ALA A 201 -9.21 -9.03 -10.32
CA ALA A 201 -10.45 -8.71 -9.59
C ALA A 201 -11.56 -9.74 -9.81
N ALA A 202 -11.71 -10.24 -11.04
CA ALA A 202 -12.70 -11.28 -11.36
C ALA A 202 -12.45 -12.62 -10.65
N LYS A 203 -11.24 -12.84 -10.14
CA LYS A 203 -10.86 -14.07 -9.39
C LYS A 203 -11.02 -13.91 -7.88
N VAL A 204 -11.29 -12.70 -7.38
CA VAL A 204 -11.40 -12.44 -5.95
C VAL A 204 -12.67 -13.07 -5.39
N THR A 205 -12.52 -13.89 -4.36
CA THR A 205 -13.63 -14.56 -3.67
C THR A 205 -13.74 -14.19 -2.18
N VAL A 206 -12.75 -13.47 -1.66
CA VAL A 206 -12.69 -13.09 -0.24
C VAL A 206 -13.38 -11.75 0.03
N PRO A 207 -13.85 -11.50 1.25
CA PRO A 207 -14.38 -10.19 1.63
C PRO A 207 -13.42 -9.07 1.23
N THR A 208 -13.94 -8.05 0.54
CA THR A 208 -13.11 -6.99 -0.04
C THR A 208 -13.71 -5.62 0.24
N THR A 209 -12.90 -4.69 0.73
CA THR A 209 -13.27 -3.29 0.88
C THR A 209 -12.35 -2.43 0.02
N LEU A 210 -12.92 -1.63 -0.88
CA LEU A 210 -12.21 -0.58 -1.58
C LEU A 210 -12.42 0.76 -0.83
N ILE A 211 -11.33 1.49 -0.61
CA ILE A 211 -11.38 2.79 0.06
C ILE A 211 -10.73 3.82 -0.86
N LEU A 212 -11.49 4.84 -1.23
CA LEU A 212 -11.15 5.79 -2.27
C LEU A 212 -11.17 7.22 -1.70
N GLY A 213 -10.20 8.04 -2.07
CA GLY A 213 -10.18 9.46 -1.73
C GLY A 213 -11.07 10.26 -2.70
N GLU A 214 -11.93 11.14 -2.15
CA GLU A 214 -12.77 11.99 -2.99
C GLU A 214 -11.95 12.95 -3.86
N LYS A 215 -10.81 13.40 -3.35
CA LYS A 215 -9.88 14.36 -3.99
C LYS A 215 -8.60 13.70 -4.50
N ASP A 216 -8.58 12.39 -4.57
CA ASP A 216 -7.43 11.63 -5.06
C ASP A 216 -7.15 11.95 -6.54
N MET A 217 -6.01 12.58 -6.81
CA MET A 217 -5.57 12.94 -8.15
C MET A 217 -4.74 11.84 -8.82
N MET A 218 -4.14 10.94 -8.03
CA MET A 218 -3.31 9.85 -8.54
C MET A 218 -4.15 8.65 -8.98
N THR A 219 -5.14 8.26 -8.16
CA THR A 219 -6.11 7.20 -8.49
C THR A 219 -7.54 7.71 -8.25
N PRO A 220 -8.09 8.49 -9.18
CA PRO A 220 -9.39 9.11 -8.99
C PRO A 220 -10.49 8.12 -8.61
N ALA A 221 -11.37 8.51 -7.69
CA ALA A 221 -12.42 7.64 -7.16
C ALA A 221 -13.27 6.96 -8.25
N LYS A 222 -13.44 7.60 -9.42
CA LYS A 222 -14.13 7.03 -10.58
C LYS A 222 -13.41 5.78 -11.10
N ALA A 223 -12.06 5.80 -11.14
CA ALA A 223 -11.26 4.66 -11.61
C ALA A 223 -11.30 3.50 -10.61
N GLY A 224 -11.27 3.80 -9.31
CA GLY A 224 -11.45 2.79 -8.25
C GLY A 224 -12.83 2.13 -8.28
N LYS A 225 -13.90 2.90 -8.52
CA LYS A 225 -15.26 2.35 -8.70
C LYS A 225 -15.36 1.39 -9.88
N ALA A 226 -14.62 1.64 -10.97
CA ALA A 226 -14.58 0.73 -12.10
C ALA A 226 -13.93 -0.62 -11.72
N LEU A 227 -12.89 -0.60 -10.90
CA LEU A 227 -12.29 -1.83 -10.36
C LEU A 227 -13.27 -2.54 -9.40
N ALA A 228 -13.95 -1.79 -8.51
CA ALA A 228 -14.93 -2.35 -7.59
C ALA A 228 -16.07 -3.10 -8.31
N ALA A 229 -16.49 -2.62 -9.48
CA ALA A 229 -17.51 -3.27 -10.28
C ALA A 229 -17.11 -4.68 -10.77
N ALA A 230 -15.81 -4.96 -10.85
CA ALA A 230 -15.29 -6.29 -11.20
C ALA A 230 -15.23 -7.26 -10.00
N ILE A 231 -15.51 -6.79 -8.78
CA ILE A 231 -15.59 -7.59 -7.55
C ILE A 231 -17.02 -7.47 -6.99
N PRO A 232 -17.98 -8.32 -7.40
CA PRO A 232 -19.40 -8.11 -7.13
C PRO A 232 -19.81 -8.00 -5.66
N HIS A 233 -19.00 -8.55 -4.76
CA HIS A 233 -19.25 -8.52 -3.30
C HIS A 233 -18.40 -7.47 -2.56
N ALA A 234 -17.66 -6.63 -3.30
CA ALA A 234 -16.84 -5.60 -2.68
C ALA A 234 -17.68 -4.46 -2.11
N ARG A 235 -17.30 -4.04 -0.90
CA ARG A 235 -17.79 -2.80 -0.32
C ARG A 235 -16.91 -1.64 -0.78
N THR A 236 -17.51 -0.53 -1.15
CA THR A 236 -16.77 0.69 -1.52
C THR A 236 -17.08 1.82 -0.55
N VAL A 237 -16.02 2.43 -0.02
CA VAL A 237 -16.09 3.61 0.86
C VAL A 237 -15.35 4.76 0.19
N VAL A 238 -15.95 5.95 0.16
CA VAL A 238 -15.30 7.16 -0.34
C VAL A 238 -15.07 8.10 0.84
N LEU A 239 -13.81 8.42 1.13
CA LEU A 239 -13.42 9.33 2.19
C LEU A 239 -13.50 10.77 1.67
N ARG A 240 -14.39 11.56 2.27
CA ARG A 240 -14.62 12.95 1.86
C ARG A 240 -13.40 13.83 2.10
N GLY A 241 -13.06 14.66 1.13
CA GLY A 241 -11.95 15.60 1.19
C GLY A 241 -10.56 14.95 1.23
N ALA A 242 -10.46 13.62 1.23
CA ALA A 242 -9.17 12.93 1.21
C ALA A 242 -8.58 12.91 -0.20
N GLY A 243 -7.26 13.13 -0.30
CA GLY A 243 -6.45 12.85 -1.48
C GLY A 243 -6.05 11.38 -1.52
N HIS A 244 -4.85 11.12 -2.05
CA HIS A 244 -4.30 9.77 -2.21
C HIS A 244 -3.75 9.20 -0.89
N MET A 245 -3.16 10.06 -0.03
CA MET A 245 -2.51 9.66 1.22
C MET A 245 -3.51 9.52 2.37
N MET A 246 -4.58 8.76 2.16
CA MET A 246 -5.69 8.58 3.10
C MET A 246 -5.25 8.13 4.49
N MET A 247 -4.13 7.39 4.60
CA MET A 247 -3.58 6.93 5.88
C MET A 247 -3.16 8.09 6.79
N SER A 248 -2.74 9.20 6.24
CA SER A 248 -2.34 10.39 6.98
C SER A 248 -3.41 11.47 6.99
N GLU A 249 -4.21 11.58 5.94
CA GLU A 249 -5.23 12.62 5.78
C GLU A 249 -6.51 12.33 6.57
N ARG A 250 -6.93 11.07 6.64
CA ARG A 250 -8.17 10.61 7.29
C ARG A 250 -7.93 9.29 8.05
N PRO A 251 -6.98 9.27 9.02
CA PRO A 251 -6.56 8.03 9.67
C PRO A 251 -7.69 7.29 10.38
N ASP A 252 -8.54 8.00 11.11
CA ASP A 252 -9.62 7.40 11.90
C ASP A 252 -10.76 6.89 11.00
N GLU A 253 -11.10 7.65 9.95
CA GLU A 253 -12.12 7.26 8.97
C GLU A 253 -11.67 6.06 8.15
N LEU A 254 -10.38 6.03 7.76
CA LEU A 254 -9.78 4.88 7.10
C LEU A 254 -9.82 3.64 7.99
N LEU A 255 -9.44 3.79 9.26
CA LEU A 255 -9.47 2.70 10.22
C LEU A 255 -10.88 2.16 10.43
N ALA A 256 -11.87 3.04 10.62
CA ALA A 256 -13.27 2.65 10.74
C ALA A 256 -13.77 1.89 9.51
N ALA A 257 -13.33 2.30 8.30
CA ALA A 257 -13.66 1.62 7.06
C ALA A 257 -13.01 0.23 6.94
N LEU A 258 -11.83 0.02 7.52
CA LEU A 258 -11.13 -1.27 7.50
C LEU A 258 -11.62 -2.24 8.58
N ALA A 259 -12.11 -1.71 9.71
CA ALA A 259 -12.55 -2.51 10.86
C ALA A 259 -14.01 -2.96 10.79
N SER A 260 -14.79 -2.43 9.86
CA SER A 260 -16.20 -2.75 9.62
C SER A 260 -16.36 -3.78 8.50
#